data_6fe2be15dc252bc5a052a8ae88252b6f
#
_entry.id   6fe2be15dc252bc5a052a8ae88252b6f
#
_cell.length_a   1.000
_cell.length_b   1.000
_cell.length_c   1.000
_cell.angle_alpha   90.00
_cell.angle_beta   90.00
_cell.angle_gamma   90.00
#
_symmetry.space_group_name_H-M   'P 1'
#
loop_
_entity.id
_entity.type
_entity.pdbx_description
1 polymer ?
#
loop_
_entity_poly.entity_id
_entity_poly.type
_entity_poly.pdbx_seq_one_letter_code
_entity_poly.pdbx_strand_id
1 'polypeptide(L)'
;MGNKPTTIIDLARAHLGDPYVYGAWGSPCTPELRHKYARLNPSHAGNITKKCQVLNGGGTSCTGCKWQGALAYDCRGFTHWLLKQVGIEIAGGGATSQYNTISNWAVRGKIADIPDVVCCLFRQSGNKMEHTGMHIGGGQVIHCSAGVQTGNIGQGWTHYAVPVGLYSADEIQKAGRIKVRKTLRKGASGDEVRELQTMLAAWGYDVGAVDGVFGSATEGAVRAFQTAKGLTVDGICGTATWAALDAAEKQTEANAPADTSDAWRAKLEALRDSLSGALDILEEVLRDAVG
;
A
#
# COMPACT_ATOMS: atom_id res chain seq x y z
N MET A 1 2.56 10.37 24.12
CA MET A 1 2.84 9.07 23.43
C MET A 1 2.63 9.30 21.95
N GLY A 2 3.62 9.00 21.10
CA GLY A 2 3.49 9.15 19.64
C GLY A 2 2.33 8.32 19.10
N ASN A 3 1.75 8.76 17.98
CA ASN A 3 0.73 8.02 17.24
C ASN A 3 1.34 6.67 16.78
N LYS A 4 0.74 5.52 17.17
CA LYS A 4 1.24 4.17 16.87
C LYS A 4 1.58 3.95 15.38
N PRO A 5 0.72 4.32 14.41
CA PRO A 5 1.03 4.23 12.99
C PRO A 5 2.29 4.99 12.58
N THR A 6 2.47 6.22 13.02
CA THR A 6 3.67 7.02 12.74
C THR A 6 4.93 6.35 13.28
N THR A 7 4.87 5.85 14.53
CA THR A 7 5.99 5.12 15.14
C THR A 7 6.36 3.87 14.31
N ILE A 8 5.38 3.11 13.82
CA ILE A 8 5.64 1.96 12.93
C ILE A 8 6.35 2.39 11.65
N ILE A 9 5.89 3.48 11.01
CA ILE A 9 6.49 4.01 9.77
C ILE A 9 7.94 4.41 10.01
N ASP A 10 8.22 5.16 11.07
CA ASP A 10 9.56 5.66 11.39
C ASP A 10 10.52 4.50 11.69
N LEU A 11 10.08 3.53 12.50
CA LEU A 11 10.85 2.33 12.79
C LEU A 11 11.10 1.50 11.52
N ALA A 12 10.08 1.29 10.68
CA ALA A 12 10.25 0.54 9.45
C ALA A 12 11.29 1.18 8.52
N ARG A 13 11.30 2.51 8.42
CA ARG A 13 12.27 3.26 7.63
C ARG A 13 13.67 3.24 8.24
N ALA A 14 13.77 3.31 9.56
CA ALA A 14 15.08 3.27 10.27
C ALA A 14 15.81 1.92 10.10
N HIS A 15 15.06 0.85 9.80
CA HIS A 15 15.60 -0.50 9.60
C HIS A 15 15.81 -0.89 8.13
N LEU A 16 15.68 0.05 7.18
CA LEU A 16 15.98 -0.21 5.77
C LEU A 16 17.43 -0.67 5.60
N GLY A 17 17.64 -1.76 4.89
CA GLY A 17 18.95 -2.38 4.69
C GLY A 17 19.33 -3.45 5.70
N ASP A 18 18.58 -3.61 6.79
CA ASP A 18 18.79 -4.67 7.78
C ASP A 18 18.71 -6.06 7.15
N PRO A 19 19.50 -7.03 7.65
CA PRO A 19 19.65 -8.31 6.99
C PRO A 19 18.46 -9.23 7.15
N TYR A 20 18.16 -9.99 6.10
CA TYR A 20 17.24 -11.12 6.16
C TYR A 20 17.95 -12.35 6.77
N VAL A 21 17.35 -12.93 7.81
CA VAL A 21 17.72 -14.23 8.37
C VAL A 21 16.44 -15.01 8.65
N TYR A 22 16.25 -16.14 7.96
CA TYR A 22 15.05 -16.97 8.11
C TYR A 22 14.83 -17.39 9.56
N GLY A 23 13.65 -17.09 10.08
CA GLY A 23 13.26 -17.37 11.48
C GLY A 23 13.67 -16.29 12.49
N ALA A 24 14.42 -15.26 12.11
CA ALA A 24 14.82 -14.18 13.02
C ALA A 24 13.72 -13.13 13.24
N TRP A 25 13.70 -12.53 14.44
CA TRP A 25 12.64 -11.67 14.94
C TRP A 25 13.16 -10.36 15.57
N GLY A 26 14.15 -9.72 14.94
CA GLY A 26 14.74 -8.51 15.46
C GLY A 26 15.84 -8.75 16.49
N SER A 27 16.58 -9.82 16.33
CA SER A 27 17.78 -10.08 17.12
C SER A 27 19.02 -9.49 16.44
N PRO A 28 20.04 -9.05 17.20
CA PRO A 28 21.29 -8.57 16.61
C PRO A 28 21.89 -9.60 15.63
N CYS A 29 22.28 -9.12 14.43
CA CYS A 29 22.90 -9.96 13.44
C CYS A 29 24.31 -10.35 13.83
N THR A 30 24.51 -11.60 14.26
CA THR A 30 25.81 -12.14 14.61
C THR A 30 26.04 -13.48 13.90
N PRO A 31 27.29 -13.97 13.78
CA PRO A 31 27.60 -15.31 13.28
C PRO A 31 26.86 -16.41 14.07
N GLU A 32 26.82 -16.29 15.40
CA GLU A 32 26.15 -17.23 16.31
C GLU A 32 24.65 -17.28 16.03
N LEU A 33 24.00 -16.13 15.83
CA LEU A 33 22.59 -16.05 15.43
C LEU A 33 22.35 -16.81 14.12
N ARG A 34 23.19 -16.58 13.11
CA ARG A 34 23.05 -17.24 11.80
C ARG A 34 23.29 -18.75 11.90
N HIS A 35 24.29 -19.18 12.63
CA HIS A 35 24.50 -20.60 12.92
C HIS A 35 23.33 -21.23 13.68
N LYS A 36 22.78 -20.53 14.69
CA LYS A 36 21.57 -20.99 15.40
C LYS A 36 20.41 -21.22 14.45
N TYR A 37 20.08 -20.23 13.62
CA TYR A 37 18.95 -20.36 12.70
C TYR A 37 19.20 -21.34 11.56
N ALA A 38 20.43 -21.49 11.08
CA ALA A 38 20.79 -22.52 10.11
C ALA A 38 20.59 -23.93 10.66
N ARG A 39 20.93 -24.19 11.94
CA ARG A 39 20.64 -25.48 12.59
C ARG A 39 19.14 -25.73 12.80
N LEU A 40 18.39 -24.68 13.17
CA LEU A 40 16.93 -24.79 13.37
C LEU A 40 16.16 -24.95 12.05
N ASN A 41 16.74 -24.53 10.93
CA ASN A 41 16.11 -24.54 9.61
C ASN A 41 17.07 -25.11 8.56
N PRO A 42 17.35 -26.42 8.55
CA PRO A 42 18.35 -27.05 7.69
C PRO A 42 18.11 -26.81 6.19
N SER A 43 16.84 -26.80 5.76
CA SER A 43 16.46 -26.52 4.37
C SER A 43 16.78 -25.09 3.90
N HIS A 44 16.99 -24.17 4.83
CA HIS A 44 17.34 -22.76 4.57
C HIS A 44 18.78 -22.41 4.98
N ALA A 45 19.52 -23.37 5.52
CA ALA A 45 20.86 -23.15 6.09
C ALA A 45 21.82 -22.45 5.11
N GLY A 46 21.87 -22.93 3.85
CA GLY A 46 22.70 -22.31 2.81
C GLY A 46 22.38 -20.84 2.55
N ASN A 47 21.09 -20.46 2.55
CA ASN A 47 20.69 -19.07 2.33
C ASN A 47 20.99 -18.19 3.57
N ILE A 48 20.87 -18.74 4.77
CA ILE A 48 21.16 -18.03 6.02
C ILE A 48 22.65 -17.73 6.14
N THR A 49 23.52 -18.70 5.85
CA THR A 49 24.96 -18.58 6.01
C THR A 49 25.62 -17.85 4.83
N LYS A 50 25.20 -18.12 3.58
CA LYS A 50 25.79 -17.56 2.35
C LYS A 50 25.85 -16.03 2.34
N LYS A 51 24.89 -15.36 2.95
CA LYS A 51 24.85 -13.88 3.01
C LYS A 51 25.70 -13.28 4.11
N CYS A 52 26.29 -14.09 4.98
CA CYS A 52 27.17 -13.61 6.05
C CYS A 52 28.61 -13.54 5.55
N GLN A 53 29.16 -12.34 5.44
CA GLN A 53 30.57 -12.14 5.01
C GLN A 53 31.56 -12.85 5.93
N VAL A 54 31.26 -12.87 7.24
CA VAL A 54 32.11 -13.50 8.25
C VAL A 54 32.13 -15.02 8.07
N LEU A 55 30.95 -15.64 7.90
CA LEU A 55 30.86 -17.11 7.75
C LEU A 55 31.42 -17.57 6.40
N ASN A 56 31.30 -16.78 5.35
CA ASN A 56 31.87 -17.11 4.02
C ASN A 56 33.38 -16.82 3.96
N GLY A 57 33.88 -15.86 4.71
CA GLY A 57 35.30 -15.52 4.80
C GLY A 57 36.07 -16.29 5.87
N GLY A 58 35.43 -17.22 6.61
CA GLY A 58 36.04 -17.97 7.69
C GLY A 58 36.33 -17.16 8.96
N GLY A 59 35.79 -15.94 9.06
CA GLY A 59 35.98 -15.06 10.22
C GLY A 59 34.97 -15.35 11.34
N THR A 60 35.34 -14.98 12.56
CA THR A 60 34.49 -15.08 13.76
C THR A 60 33.94 -13.72 14.23
N SER A 61 34.44 -12.61 13.65
CA SER A 61 34.08 -11.25 14.02
C SER A 61 33.28 -10.53 12.95
N CYS A 62 32.27 -9.78 13.35
CA CYS A 62 31.49 -8.90 12.46
C CYS A 62 32.13 -7.52 12.27
N THR A 63 33.34 -7.29 12.74
CA THR A 63 34.05 -6.01 12.56
C THR A 63 34.21 -5.70 11.06
N GLY A 64 33.68 -4.56 10.63
CA GLY A 64 33.66 -4.16 9.20
C GLY A 64 32.59 -4.83 8.35
N CYS A 65 31.72 -5.68 8.91
CA CYS A 65 30.54 -6.18 8.22
C CYS A 65 29.51 -5.05 8.08
N LYS A 66 28.92 -4.90 6.89
CA LYS A 66 27.87 -3.90 6.64
C LYS A 66 26.64 -4.02 7.53
N TRP A 67 26.44 -5.17 8.18
CA TRP A 67 25.33 -5.45 9.09
C TRP A 67 25.76 -5.51 10.57
N GLN A 68 26.94 -4.98 10.89
CA GLN A 68 27.39 -4.88 12.28
C GLN A 68 26.43 -4.00 13.06
N GLY A 69 25.87 -4.52 14.15
CA GLY A 69 24.89 -3.82 14.99
C GLY A 69 23.46 -3.77 14.44
N ALA A 70 23.24 -4.21 13.18
CA ALA A 70 21.91 -4.29 12.59
C ALA A 70 21.08 -5.43 13.22
N LEU A 71 19.75 -5.30 13.18
CA LEU A 71 18.85 -6.36 13.59
C LEU A 71 18.53 -7.28 12.41
N ALA A 72 18.37 -8.57 12.67
CA ALA A 72 18.03 -9.56 11.66
C ALA A 72 16.58 -9.96 11.77
N TYR A 73 15.92 -10.09 10.61
CA TYR A 73 14.51 -10.46 10.50
C TYR A 73 14.28 -11.47 9.37
N ASP A 74 13.24 -12.29 9.49
CA ASP A 74 12.52 -12.80 8.32
C ASP A 74 11.32 -11.88 8.01
N CYS A 75 10.51 -12.20 7.00
CA CYS A 75 9.39 -11.36 6.60
C CYS A 75 8.36 -11.18 7.74
N ARG A 76 8.05 -12.26 8.45
CA ARG A 76 7.13 -12.28 9.57
C ARG A 76 7.74 -11.65 10.82
N GLY A 77 9.00 -11.94 11.10
CA GLY A 77 9.74 -11.37 12.23
C GLY A 77 9.80 -9.86 12.17
N PHE A 78 9.95 -9.30 10.97
CA PHE A 78 9.95 -7.84 10.77
C PHE A 78 8.59 -7.20 11.10
N THR A 79 7.51 -7.71 10.53
CA THR A 79 6.17 -7.16 10.79
C THR A 79 5.75 -7.34 12.25
N HIS A 80 6.03 -8.49 12.84
CA HIS A 80 5.76 -8.76 14.26
C HIS A 80 6.57 -7.84 15.17
N TRP A 81 7.87 -7.66 14.89
CA TRP A 81 8.74 -6.78 15.67
C TRP A 81 8.22 -5.34 15.66
N LEU A 82 7.84 -4.80 14.50
CA LEU A 82 7.27 -3.44 14.37
C LEU A 82 6.02 -3.26 15.23
N LEU A 83 5.09 -4.21 15.18
CA LEU A 83 3.85 -4.16 15.96
C LEU A 83 4.14 -4.24 17.46
N LYS A 84 5.09 -5.07 17.87
CA LYS A 84 5.49 -5.21 19.27
C LYS A 84 6.06 -3.91 19.85
N GLN A 85 6.78 -3.09 19.05
CA GLN A 85 7.29 -1.79 19.50
C GLN A 85 6.19 -0.80 19.90
N VAL A 86 4.98 -1.00 19.40
CA VAL A 86 3.80 -0.17 19.73
C VAL A 86 2.80 -0.90 20.64
N GLY A 87 3.23 -2.01 21.26
CA GLY A 87 2.44 -2.78 22.21
C GLY A 87 1.32 -3.60 21.58
N ILE A 88 1.48 -4.03 20.31
CA ILE A 88 0.54 -4.92 19.62
C ILE A 88 1.20 -6.29 19.44
N GLU A 89 0.58 -7.32 20.01
CA GLU A 89 0.98 -8.72 19.85
C GLU A 89 0.04 -9.40 18.85
N ILE A 90 0.62 -10.09 17.87
CA ILE A 90 -0.14 -10.92 16.91
C ILE A 90 0.23 -12.39 17.10
N ALA A 91 -0.76 -13.23 17.31
CA ALA A 91 -0.58 -14.67 17.48
C ALA A 91 -0.32 -15.36 16.13
N GLY A 92 0.34 -16.52 16.18
CA GLY A 92 0.58 -17.41 15.05
C GLY A 92 2.05 -17.57 14.68
N GLY A 93 2.40 -18.81 14.34
CA GLY A 93 3.80 -19.23 14.12
C GLY A 93 4.35 -18.92 12.73
N GLY A 94 3.54 -18.57 11.74
CA GLY A 94 3.92 -18.24 10.36
C GLY A 94 2.94 -17.29 9.71
N ALA A 95 3.23 -16.76 8.53
CA ALA A 95 2.38 -15.80 7.83
C ALA A 95 0.95 -16.33 7.63
N THR A 96 0.78 -17.60 7.24
CA THR A 96 -0.53 -18.26 7.11
C THR A 96 -1.25 -18.33 8.46
N SER A 97 -0.58 -18.76 9.52
CA SER A 97 -1.17 -18.87 10.85
C SER A 97 -1.54 -17.47 11.39
N GLN A 98 -0.68 -16.47 11.24
CA GLN A 98 -0.99 -15.10 11.64
C GLN A 98 -2.22 -14.55 10.92
N TYR A 99 -2.29 -14.69 9.60
CA TYR A 99 -3.44 -14.21 8.82
C TYR A 99 -4.74 -14.90 9.21
N ASN A 100 -4.69 -16.22 9.47
CA ASN A 100 -5.86 -17.02 9.80
C ASN A 100 -6.35 -16.83 11.24
N THR A 101 -5.51 -16.31 12.14
CA THR A 101 -5.90 -16.01 13.52
C THR A 101 -6.75 -14.74 13.55
N ILE A 102 -8.07 -14.89 13.51
CA ILE A 102 -9.05 -13.81 13.35
C ILE A 102 -8.93 -12.75 14.45
N SER A 103 -8.63 -13.16 15.69
CA SER A 103 -8.48 -12.25 16.83
C SER A 103 -7.31 -11.24 16.69
N ASN A 104 -6.38 -11.46 15.76
CA ASN A 104 -5.31 -10.51 15.49
C ASN A 104 -5.80 -9.23 14.79
N TRP A 105 -6.96 -9.27 14.11
CA TRP A 105 -7.31 -8.29 13.08
C TRP A 105 -8.63 -7.58 13.36
N ALA A 106 -8.60 -6.26 13.37
CA ALA A 106 -9.81 -5.43 13.38
C ALA A 106 -10.58 -5.56 12.06
N VAL A 107 -9.83 -5.60 10.94
CA VAL A 107 -10.37 -5.87 9.60
C VAL A 107 -9.30 -6.57 8.76
N ARG A 108 -9.71 -7.43 7.87
CA ARG A 108 -8.85 -8.07 6.86
C ARG A 108 -9.63 -8.36 5.59
N GLY A 109 -8.93 -8.43 4.47
CA GLY A 109 -9.56 -8.65 3.17
C GLY A 109 -8.59 -8.84 2.02
N LYS A 110 -9.13 -8.77 0.81
CA LYS A 110 -8.34 -8.78 -0.42
C LYS A 110 -7.69 -7.42 -0.64
N ILE A 111 -6.55 -7.43 -1.31
CA ILE A 111 -5.76 -6.21 -1.55
C ILE A 111 -6.54 -5.12 -2.32
N ALA A 112 -7.51 -5.51 -3.16
CA ALA A 112 -8.36 -4.59 -3.90
C ALA A 112 -9.21 -3.67 -2.99
N ASP A 113 -9.47 -4.11 -1.75
CA ASP A 113 -10.30 -3.39 -0.78
C ASP A 113 -9.49 -2.73 0.34
N ILE A 114 -8.17 -2.62 0.19
CA ILE A 114 -7.29 -2.12 1.23
C ILE A 114 -7.63 -0.68 1.62
N PRO A 115 -7.80 -0.37 2.93
CA PRO A 115 -7.91 1.00 3.41
C PRO A 115 -6.54 1.70 3.37
N ASP A 116 -6.53 3.04 3.27
CA ASP A 116 -5.28 3.83 3.31
C ASP A 116 -4.81 4.03 4.76
N VAL A 117 -4.46 2.95 5.39
CA VAL A 117 -3.93 2.91 6.76
C VAL A 117 -2.68 2.04 6.82
N VAL A 118 -1.86 2.23 7.86
CA VAL A 118 -0.76 1.29 8.16
C VAL A 118 -1.36 -0.08 8.50
N CYS A 119 -0.99 -1.12 7.77
CA CYS A 119 -1.50 -2.46 7.99
C CYS A 119 -0.53 -3.53 7.48
N CYS A 120 -0.73 -4.77 7.95
CA CYS A 120 0.01 -5.90 7.43
C CYS A 120 -0.49 -6.29 6.04
N LEU A 121 0.44 -6.63 5.16
CA LEU A 121 0.16 -7.20 3.83
C LEU A 121 0.60 -8.64 3.79
N PHE A 122 -0.10 -9.42 2.98
CA PHE A 122 0.19 -10.83 2.78
C PHE A 122 0.19 -11.17 1.28
N ARG A 123 1.15 -12.00 0.88
CA ARG A 123 1.20 -12.60 -0.45
C ARG A 123 0.82 -14.06 -0.34
N GLN A 124 -0.27 -14.44 -1.01
CA GLN A 124 -0.74 -15.81 -1.08
C GLN A 124 -0.19 -16.52 -2.32
N SER A 125 0.24 -17.76 -2.13
CA SER A 125 0.55 -18.72 -3.21
C SER A 125 -0.13 -20.04 -2.88
N GLY A 126 -0.99 -20.50 -3.78
CA GLY A 126 -1.90 -21.61 -3.48
C GLY A 126 -2.74 -21.32 -2.23
N ASN A 127 -2.69 -22.20 -1.25
CA ASN A 127 -3.43 -22.08 0.02
C ASN A 127 -2.61 -21.50 1.18
N LYS A 128 -1.41 -20.98 0.92
CA LYS A 128 -0.50 -20.46 1.95
C LYS A 128 -0.19 -19.00 1.76
N MET A 129 -0.08 -18.27 2.88
CA MET A 129 0.56 -16.96 2.90
C MET A 129 2.07 -17.17 3.00
N GLU A 130 2.79 -16.85 1.94
CA GLU A 130 4.25 -17.12 1.84
C GLU A 130 5.09 -15.93 2.27
N HIS A 131 4.51 -14.74 2.23
CA HIS A 131 5.23 -13.51 2.53
C HIS A 131 4.34 -12.50 3.23
N THR A 132 4.95 -11.66 4.07
CA THR A 132 4.27 -10.54 4.74
C THR A 132 5.14 -9.29 4.71
N GLY A 133 4.50 -8.14 4.78
CA GLY A 133 5.10 -6.82 4.82
C GLY A 133 4.20 -5.81 5.51
N MET A 134 4.65 -4.58 5.63
CA MET A 134 3.91 -3.49 6.24
C MET A 134 3.58 -2.44 5.18
N HIS A 135 2.31 -2.18 4.94
CA HIS A 135 1.84 -0.99 4.24
C HIS A 135 2.03 0.23 5.13
N ILE A 136 2.63 1.28 4.63
CA ILE A 136 2.99 2.49 5.38
C ILE A 136 2.29 3.75 4.87
N GLY A 137 1.19 3.58 4.14
CA GLY A 137 0.42 4.66 3.52
C GLY A 137 0.80 4.92 2.06
N GLY A 138 -0.11 5.53 1.29
CA GLY A 138 0.11 5.93 -0.11
C GLY A 138 0.55 4.79 -1.03
N GLY A 139 0.13 3.55 -0.76
CA GLY A 139 0.53 2.38 -1.52
C GLY A 139 1.99 1.94 -1.35
N GLN A 140 2.74 2.56 -0.43
CA GLN A 140 4.12 2.18 -0.12
C GLN A 140 4.17 0.99 0.84
N VAL A 141 5.15 0.13 0.65
CA VAL A 141 5.35 -1.07 1.46
C VAL A 141 6.79 -1.15 1.93
N ILE A 142 7.01 -1.57 3.17
CA ILE A 142 8.32 -2.02 3.65
C ILE A 142 8.19 -3.47 4.08
N HIS A 143 9.09 -4.31 3.59
CA HIS A 143 9.09 -5.74 3.89
C HIS A 143 10.52 -6.29 3.96
N CYS A 144 10.68 -7.46 4.59
CA CYS A 144 11.96 -8.13 4.66
C CYS A 144 11.97 -9.40 3.79
N SER A 145 12.77 -9.40 2.70
CA SER A 145 12.94 -10.56 1.81
C SER A 145 14.42 -10.87 1.56
N ALA A 146 15.16 -10.05 0.86
CA ALA A 146 16.63 -10.15 0.76
C ALA A 146 17.35 -9.33 1.85
N GLY A 147 16.63 -8.51 2.55
CA GLY A 147 16.86 -7.59 3.63
C GLY A 147 15.60 -6.74 3.76
N VAL A 148 15.58 -5.81 4.70
CA VAL A 148 14.49 -4.84 4.84
C VAL A 148 14.58 -3.84 3.69
N GLN A 149 13.53 -3.75 2.91
CA GLN A 149 13.49 -2.95 1.68
C GLN A 149 12.11 -2.35 1.42
N THR A 150 12.10 -1.32 0.59
CA THR A 150 10.87 -0.70 0.09
C THR A 150 10.28 -1.49 -1.07
N GLY A 151 8.99 -1.41 -1.20
CA GLY A 151 8.22 -1.94 -2.31
C GLY A 151 6.93 -1.15 -2.48
N ASN A 152 6.03 -1.63 -3.31
CA ASN A 152 4.73 -1.03 -3.50
C ASN A 152 3.61 -2.09 -3.48
N ILE A 153 2.39 -1.62 -3.26
CA ILE A 153 1.21 -2.47 -3.10
C ILE A 153 0.87 -3.27 -4.38
N GLY A 154 1.27 -2.78 -5.57
CA GLY A 154 1.06 -3.45 -6.86
C GLY A 154 2.00 -4.64 -7.12
N GLN A 155 2.94 -4.95 -6.22
CA GLN A 155 3.95 -5.99 -6.39
C GLN A 155 3.50 -7.38 -5.90
N GLY A 156 2.33 -7.83 -6.31
CA GLY A 156 1.86 -9.19 -6.05
C GLY A 156 1.33 -9.45 -4.64
N TRP A 157 1.03 -8.41 -3.88
CA TRP A 157 0.29 -8.52 -2.63
C TRP A 157 -1.15 -8.94 -2.92
N THR A 158 -1.73 -9.81 -2.11
CA THR A 158 -3.04 -10.41 -2.36
C THR A 158 -4.06 -10.11 -1.28
N HIS A 159 -3.58 -9.88 -0.05
CA HIS A 159 -4.41 -9.65 1.11
C HIS A 159 -3.82 -8.57 2.01
N TYR A 160 -4.68 -7.95 2.81
CA TYR A 160 -4.30 -7.04 3.89
C TYR A 160 -4.95 -7.46 5.21
N ALA A 161 -4.41 -6.97 6.31
CA ALA A 161 -5.02 -7.09 7.62
C ALA A 161 -4.57 -5.95 8.54
N VAL A 162 -5.53 -5.25 9.14
CA VAL A 162 -5.30 -4.16 10.11
C VAL A 162 -5.28 -4.75 11.50
N PRO A 163 -4.18 -4.62 12.25
CA PRO A 163 -4.09 -5.17 13.61
C PRO A 163 -5.09 -4.55 14.57
N VAL A 164 -5.65 -5.37 15.47
CA VAL A 164 -6.46 -4.88 16.59
C VAL A 164 -5.63 -3.91 17.44
N GLY A 165 -6.22 -2.78 17.84
CA GLY A 165 -5.58 -1.77 18.69
C GLY A 165 -4.63 -0.82 17.98
N LEU A 166 -4.54 -0.89 16.64
CA LEU A 166 -3.82 0.09 15.84
C LEU A 166 -4.69 1.29 15.48
N TYR A 167 -5.95 1.05 15.13
CA TYR A 167 -6.98 2.04 14.80
C TYR A 167 -8.32 1.66 15.40
N SER A 168 -9.19 2.64 15.59
CA SER A 168 -10.62 2.43 15.80
C SER A 168 -11.33 2.06 14.49
N ALA A 169 -12.54 1.51 14.59
CA ALA A 169 -13.36 1.18 13.41
C ALA A 169 -13.66 2.44 12.56
N ASP A 170 -13.95 3.56 13.24
CA ASP A 170 -14.24 4.84 12.58
C ASP A 170 -13.03 5.39 11.80
N GLU A 171 -11.82 5.27 12.36
CA GLU A 171 -10.60 5.68 11.67
C GLU A 171 -10.37 4.86 10.40
N ILE A 172 -10.57 3.53 10.47
CA ILE A 172 -10.44 2.64 9.31
C ILE A 172 -11.47 3.00 8.23
N GLN A 173 -12.71 3.28 8.64
CA GLN A 173 -13.79 3.64 7.71
C GLN A 173 -13.54 4.99 7.03
N LYS A 174 -13.06 5.99 7.79
CA LYS A 174 -12.75 7.35 7.29
C LYS A 174 -11.51 7.39 6.39
N ALA A 175 -10.59 6.46 6.52
CA ALA A 175 -9.35 6.44 5.74
C ALA A 175 -9.58 6.24 4.22
N GLY A 176 -10.77 5.76 3.84
CA GLY A 176 -11.07 5.44 2.45
C GLY A 176 -10.30 4.21 1.95
N ARG A 177 -10.51 3.86 0.68
CA ARG A 177 -9.81 2.74 0.04
C ARG A 177 -8.70 3.26 -0.86
N ILE A 178 -7.56 2.57 -0.84
CA ILE A 178 -6.52 2.82 -1.85
C ILE A 178 -6.95 2.14 -3.15
N LYS A 179 -6.91 2.89 -4.24
CA LYS A 179 -7.02 2.29 -5.57
C LYS A 179 -5.70 1.58 -5.89
N VAL A 180 -5.70 0.26 -5.86
CA VAL A 180 -4.54 -0.56 -6.23
C VAL A 180 -4.36 -0.46 -7.74
N ARG A 181 -3.31 0.21 -8.18
CA ARG A 181 -3.00 0.44 -9.59
C ARG A 181 -1.73 -0.28 -9.99
N LYS A 182 -1.70 -0.79 -11.22
CA LYS A 182 -0.48 -1.37 -11.80
C LYS A 182 0.57 -0.30 -12.06
N THR A 183 1.81 -0.71 -12.05
CA THR A 183 2.90 0.10 -12.59
C THR A 183 2.78 0.14 -14.11
N LEU A 184 2.63 1.33 -14.67
CA LEU A 184 2.52 1.56 -16.12
C LEU A 184 3.82 2.13 -16.67
N ARG A 185 4.20 1.67 -17.86
CA ARG A 185 5.39 2.12 -18.60
C ARG A 185 5.13 2.00 -20.09
N LYS A 186 5.98 2.60 -20.88
CA LYS A 186 5.90 2.51 -22.35
C LYS A 186 5.68 1.08 -22.83
N GLY A 187 4.69 0.92 -23.70
CA GLY A 187 4.21 -0.38 -24.20
C GLY A 187 3.04 -0.97 -23.40
N ALA A 188 2.66 -0.40 -22.24
CA ALA A 188 1.44 -0.78 -21.55
C ALA A 188 0.20 -0.30 -22.31
N SER A 189 -0.93 -0.99 -22.16
CA SER A 189 -2.21 -0.59 -22.75
C SER A 189 -3.39 -1.00 -21.87
N GLY A 190 -4.55 -0.36 -22.08
CA GLY A 190 -5.81 -0.65 -21.40
C GLY A 190 -6.37 0.52 -20.61
N ASP A 191 -7.41 0.26 -19.81
CA ASP A 191 -8.18 1.29 -19.10
C ASP A 191 -7.36 2.06 -18.07
N GLU A 192 -6.40 1.41 -17.39
CA GLU A 192 -5.50 2.09 -16.43
C GLU A 192 -4.58 3.09 -17.14
N VAL A 193 -4.17 2.84 -18.40
CA VAL A 193 -3.41 3.79 -19.21
C VAL A 193 -4.30 4.96 -19.64
N ARG A 194 -5.54 4.69 -20.05
CA ARG A 194 -6.52 5.73 -20.39
C ARG A 194 -6.81 6.63 -19.18
N GLU A 195 -6.95 6.05 -18.00
CA GLU A 195 -7.10 6.80 -16.75
C GLU A 195 -5.89 7.72 -16.49
N LEU A 196 -4.67 7.17 -16.59
CA LEU A 196 -3.44 7.95 -16.45
C LEU A 196 -3.38 9.12 -17.43
N GLN A 197 -3.68 8.88 -18.72
CA GLN A 197 -3.72 9.91 -19.75
C GLN A 197 -4.73 11.00 -19.41
N THR A 198 -5.94 10.61 -18.96
CA THR A 198 -6.99 11.55 -18.55
C THR A 198 -6.53 12.41 -17.38
N MET A 199 -5.94 11.83 -16.35
CA MET A 199 -5.43 12.57 -15.20
C MET A 199 -4.30 13.53 -15.58
N LEU A 200 -3.32 13.09 -16.36
CA LEU A 200 -2.22 13.96 -16.82
C LEU A 200 -2.72 15.11 -17.71
N ALA A 201 -3.65 14.84 -18.64
CA ALA A 201 -4.26 15.84 -19.49
C ALA A 201 -5.04 16.90 -18.67
N ALA A 202 -5.78 16.46 -17.63
CA ALA A 202 -6.48 17.37 -16.72
C ALA A 202 -5.51 18.31 -15.97
N TRP A 203 -4.26 17.90 -15.78
CA TRP A 203 -3.17 18.72 -15.22
C TRP A 203 -2.41 19.54 -16.27
N GLY A 204 -2.85 19.52 -17.54
CA GLY A 204 -2.26 20.31 -18.62
C GLY A 204 -1.00 19.68 -19.24
N TYR A 205 -0.71 18.40 -18.96
CA TYR A 205 0.39 17.69 -19.62
C TYR A 205 -0.06 17.12 -20.96
N ASP A 206 0.77 17.28 -21.99
CA ASP A 206 0.49 16.74 -23.33
C ASP A 206 0.72 15.23 -23.35
N VAL A 207 -0.37 14.47 -23.37
CA VAL A 207 -0.37 13.01 -23.45
C VAL A 207 -0.58 12.50 -24.89
N GLY A 208 -0.79 13.40 -25.84
CA GLY A 208 -1.34 13.08 -27.16
C GLY A 208 -2.81 12.67 -27.06
N ALA A 209 -3.21 11.64 -27.80
CA ALA A 209 -4.55 11.09 -27.70
C ALA A 209 -4.75 10.31 -26.40
N VAL A 210 -5.94 10.41 -25.79
CA VAL A 210 -6.36 9.56 -24.66
C VAL A 210 -6.90 8.23 -25.23
N ASP A 211 -5.98 7.40 -25.73
CA ASP A 211 -6.26 6.17 -26.48
C ASP A 211 -6.11 4.88 -25.66
N GLY A 212 -5.55 5.01 -24.45
CA GLY A 212 -5.24 3.86 -23.59
C GLY A 212 -3.97 3.12 -24.00
N VAL A 213 -3.08 3.77 -24.80
CA VAL A 213 -1.77 3.23 -25.18
C VAL A 213 -0.67 4.08 -24.58
N PHE A 214 0.18 3.51 -23.75
CA PHE A 214 1.33 4.21 -23.16
C PHE A 214 2.45 4.36 -24.19
N GLY A 215 2.30 5.37 -25.05
CA GLY A 215 3.26 5.73 -26.08
C GLY A 215 4.32 6.73 -25.60
N SER A 216 5.08 7.31 -26.54
CA SER A 216 6.13 8.28 -26.23
C SER A 216 5.58 9.60 -25.68
N ALA A 217 4.40 10.06 -26.13
CA ALA A 217 3.74 11.25 -25.60
C ALA A 217 3.35 11.03 -24.13
N THR A 218 2.70 9.92 -23.80
CA THR A 218 2.36 9.56 -22.42
C THR A 218 3.60 9.45 -21.53
N GLU A 219 4.71 8.84 -22.03
CA GLU A 219 5.98 8.80 -21.29
C GLU A 219 6.53 10.19 -21.02
N GLY A 220 6.50 11.07 -22.00
CA GLY A 220 6.92 12.47 -21.87
C GLY A 220 6.11 13.22 -20.81
N ALA A 221 4.79 13.05 -20.84
CA ALA A 221 3.87 13.65 -19.86
C ALA A 221 4.15 13.14 -18.43
N VAL A 222 4.39 11.83 -18.26
CA VAL A 222 4.77 11.26 -16.96
C VAL A 222 6.08 11.85 -16.45
N ARG A 223 7.12 11.97 -17.28
CA ARG A 223 8.40 12.59 -16.90
C ARG A 223 8.23 14.06 -16.50
N ALA A 224 7.44 14.83 -17.26
CA ALA A 224 7.15 16.22 -16.95
C ALA A 224 6.42 16.37 -15.60
N PHE A 225 5.42 15.53 -15.35
CA PHE A 225 4.72 15.47 -14.07
C PHE A 225 5.66 15.07 -12.91
N GLN A 226 6.49 14.06 -13.09
CA GLN A 226 7.47 13.63 -12.10
C GLN A 226 8.44 14.77 -11.73
N THR A 227 8.92 15.51 -12.74
CA THR A 227 9.78 16.69 -12.54
C THR A 227 9.05 17.75 -11.71
N ALA A 228 7.83 18.09 -12.08
CA ALA A 228 7.03 19.12 -11.39
C ALA A 228 6.70 18.74 -9.93
N LYS A 229 6.60 17.44 -9.63
CA LYS A 229 6.32 16.93 -8.28
C LYS A 229 7.56 16.52 -7.49
N GLY A 230 8.77 16.74 -8.02
CA GLY A 230 10.03 16.37 -7.35
C GLY A 230 10.23 14.86 -7.16
N LEU A 231 9.62 14.06 -8.04
CA LEU A 231 9.74 12.60 -8.02
C LEU A 231 10.96 12.14 -8.84
N THR A 232 11.32 10.86 -8.72
CA THR A 232 12.29 10.24 -9.63
C THR A 232 11.76 10.30 -11.06
N VAL A 233 12.50 10.92 -11.97
CA VAL A 233 12.10 11.14 -13.37
C VAL A 233 12.51 9.94 -14.22
N ASP A 234 11.78 8.83 -14.08
CA ASP A 234 12.03 7.56 -14.78
C ASP A 234 11.05 7.27 -15.93
N GLY A 235 10.00 8.10 -16.08
CA GLY A 235 8.96 7.90 -17.09
C GLY A 235 8.03 6.73 -16.80
N ILE A 236 8.08 6.18 -15.58
CA ILE A 236 7.26 5.04 -15.15
C ILE A 236 6.19 5.53 -14.18
N CYS A 237 4.93 5.29 -14.48
CA CYS A 237 3.86 5.57 -13.54
C CYS A 237 3.76 4.43 -12.51
N GLY A 238 4.63 4.50 -11.51
CA GLY A 238 4.63 3.62 -10.34
C GLY A 238 3.81 4.21 -9.18
N THR A 239 3.90 3.58 -8.01
CA THR A 239 3.13 3.96 -6.82
C THR A 239 3.33 5.41 -6.41
N ALA A 240 4.56 5.93 -6.45
CA ALA A 240 4.83 7.33 -6.09
C ALA A 240 4.18 8.31 -7.06
N THR A 241 4.21 8.01 -8.36
CA THR A 241 3.58 8.84 -9.41
C THR A 241 2.05 8.79 -9.28
N TRP A 242 1.47 7.61 -9.08
CA TRP A 242 0.04 7.47 -8.84
C TRP A 242 -0.42 8.22 -7.58
N ALA A 243 0.30 8.06 -6.46
CA ALA A 243 -0.01 8.74 -5.20
C ALA A 243 0.02 10.28 -5.36
N ALA A 244 0.98 10.80 -6.12
CA ALA A 244 1.07 12.23 -6.41
C ALA A 244 -0.08 12.72 -7.30
N LEU A 245 -0.53 11.92 -8.28
CA LEU A 245 -1.70 12.22 -9.11
C LEU A 245 -2.98 12.25 -8.26
N ASP A 246 -3.20 11.24 -7.40
CA ASP A 246 -4.37 11.16 -6.52
C ASP A 246 -4.41 12.29 -5.49
N ALA A 247 -3.26 12.67 -4.92
CA ALA A 247 -3.16 13.78 -3.98
C ALA A 247 -3.47 15.13 -4.64
N ALA A 248 -3.07 15.27 -5.89
CA ALA A 248 -3.34 16.46 -6.66
C ALA A 248 -4.85 16.59 -6.98
N GLU A 249 -5.52 15.49 -7.36
CA GLU A 249 -6.96 15.44 -7.61
C GLU A 249 -7.76 15.84 -6.37
N LYS A 250 -7.42 15.30 -5.18
CA LYS A 250 -8.03 15.67 -3.90
C LYS A 250 -7.88 17.16 -3.54
N GLN A 251 -6.75 17.78 -3.89
CA GLN A 251 -6.53 19.22 -3.68
C GLN A 251 -7.41 20.08 -4.58
N THR A 252 -7.69 19.63 -5.80
CA THR A 252 -8.59 20.33 -6.73
C THR A 252 -10.03 20.25 -6.24
N GLU A 253 -10.47 19.10 -5.74
CA GLU A 253 -11.79 18.94 -5.13
C GLU A 253 -11.94 19.76 -3.84
N ALA A 254 -10.90 19.83 -3.00
CA ALA A 254 -10.90 20.61 -1.75
C ALA A 254 -10.85 22.12 -1.99
N ASN A 255 -10.26 22.56 -3.10
CA ASN A 255 -10.18 23.96 -3.51
C ASN A 255 -11.30 24.38 -4.48
N ALA A 256 -12.17 23.46 -4.88
CA ALA A 256 -13.39 23.83 -5.59
C ALA A 256 -14.22 24.73 -4.67
N PRO A 257 -14.70 25.89 -5.14
CA PRO A 257 -15.46 26.79 -4.29
C PRO A 257 -16.66 26.05 -3.71
N ALA A 258 -16.82 26.11 -2.39
CA ALA A 258 -17.89 25.45 -1.62
C ALA A 258 -19.31 25.79 -2.11
N ASP A 259 -19.43 26.79 -2.97
CA ASP A 259 -20.67 27.33 -3.53
C ASP A 259 -21.29 26.46 -4.64
N THR A 260 -20.56 25.51 -5.26
CA THR A 260 -21.15 24.73 -6.35
C THR A 260 -21.92 23.50 -5.88
N SER A 261 -21.56 22.89 -4.75
CA SER A 261 -22.24 21.67 -4.27
C SER A 261 -23.62 21.99 -3.67
N ASP A 262 -23.75 23.08 -2.96
CA ASP A 262 -25.03 23.50 -2.35
C ASP A 262 -25.96 24.11 -3.41
N ALA A 263 -25.44 24.85 -4.39
CA ALA A 263 -26.20 25.35 -5.52
C ALA A 263 -26.73 24.23 -6.42
N TRP A 264 -25.94 23.16 -6.65
CA TRP A 264 -26.40 21.98 -7.39
C TRP A 264 -27.40 21.13 -6.60
N ARG A 265 -27.21 20.98 -5.27
CA ARG A 265 -28.19 20.33 -4.39
C ARG A 265 -29.51 21.06 -4.39
N ALA A 266 -29.50 22.37 -4.23
CA ALA A 266 -30.69 23.20 -4.30
C ALA A 266 -31.40 23.11 -5.66
N LYS A 267 -30.65 23.06 -6.77
CA LYS A 267 -31.21 22.83 -8.09
C LYS A 267 -31.81 21.43 -8.27
N LEU A 268 -31.17 20.40 -7.73
CA LEU A 268 -31.67 19.03 -7.77
C LEU A 268 -32.93 18.87 -6.90
N GLU A 269 -32.99 19.50 -5.75
CA GLU A 269 -34.18 19.53 -4.89
C GLU A 269 -35.32 20.27 -5.57
N ALA A 270 -35.07 21.42 -6.15
CA ALA A 270 -36.07 22.17 -6.91
C ALA A 270 -36.61 21.40 -8.15
N LEU A 271 -35.76 20.67 -8.86
CA LEU A 271 -36.14 19.79 -9.96
C LEU A 271 -36.98 18.59 -9.47
N ARG A 272 -36.60 18.00 -8.34
CA ARG A 272 -37.36 16.89 -7.73
C ARG A 272 -38.76 17.36 -7.34
N ASP A 273 -38.86 18.51 -6.67
CA ASP A 273 -40.13 19.07 -6.22
C ASP A 273 -41.03 19.47 -7.40
N SER A 274 -40.45 20.00 -8.49
CA SER A 274 -41.14 20.30 -9.72
C SER A 274 -41.69 19.03 -10.43
N LEU A 275 -40.88 17.95 -10.44
CA LEU A 275 -41.31 16.65 -11.00
C LEU A 275 -42.41 16.00 -10.17
N SER A 276 -42.34 16.11 -8.82
CA SER A 276 -43.38 15.61 -7.92
C SER A 276 -44.70 16.32 -8.15
N GLY A 277 -44.69 17.67 -8.26
CA GLY A 277 -45.87 18.44 -8.57
C GLY A 277 -46.50 18.13 -9.96
N ALA A 278 -45.64 17.83 -10.97
CA ALA A 278 -46.11 17.40 -12.26
C ALA A 278 -46.77 15.99 -12.26
N LEU A 279 -46.25 15.11 -11.42
CA LEU A 279 -46.84 13.77 -11.19
C LEU A 279 -48.21 13.87 -10.52
N ASP A 280 -48.36 14.71 -9.51
CA ASP A 280 -49.62 14.93 -8.81
C ASP A 280 -50.70 15.47 -9.76
N ILE A 281 -50.36 16.42 -10.67
CA ILE A 281 -51.25 16.96 -11.69
C ILE A 281 -51.65 15.85 -12.69
N LEU A 282 -50.72 15.00 -13.12
CA LEU A 282 -50.99 13.89 -14.03
C LEU A 282 -51.92 12.85 -13.38
N GLU A 283 -51.75 12.55 -12.10
CA GLU A 283 -52.66 11.63 -11.37
C GLU A 283 -54.06 12.23 -11.21
N GLU A 284 -54.18 13.53 -11.02
CA GLU A 284 -55.49 14.22 -10.95
C GLU A 284 -56.20 14.19 -12.31
N VAL A 285 -55.47 14.52 -13.40
CA VAL A 285 -56.01 14.45 -14.79
C VAL A 285 -56.42 13.03 -15.17
N LEU A 286 -55.64 12.00 -14.78
CA LEU A 286 -55.99 10.61 -15.03
C LEU A 286 -57.22 10.16 -14.23
N ARG A 287 -57.40 10.67 -13.02
CA ARG A 287 -58.57 10.38 -12.17
C ARG A 287 -59.84 10.95 -12.79
N ASP A 288 -59.75 12.17 -13.32
CA ASP A 288 -60.88 12.85 -13.98
C ASP A 288 -61.23 12.26 -15.35
N ALA A 289 -60.25 11.65 -16.02
CA ALA A 289 -60.48 11.02 -17.34
C ALA A 289 -61.08 9.60 -17.27
N VAL A 290 -61.07 8.96 -16.09
CA VAL A 290 -61.55 7.57 -15.88
C VAL A 290 -62.87 7.53 -15.09
N GLY A 291 -63.35 8.65 -14.56
CA GLY A 291 -64.63 8.81 -13.84
C GLY A 291 -65.72 9.35 -14.79
#